data_f0ebcbcef72f680f39cdd82458ebd2b8
#
_entry.id   f0ebcbcef72f680f39cdd82458ebd2b8
#
_cell.length_a   1.000
_cell.length_b   1.000
_cell.length_c   1.000
_cell.angle_alpha   90.00
_cell.angle_beta   90.00
_cell.angle_gamma   90.00
#
_symmetry.space_group_name_H-M   'P 1'
#
loop_
_entity.id
_entity.type
_entity.pdbx_description
1 polymer ?
#
loop_
_entity_poly.entity_id
_entity_poly.type
_entity_poly.pdbx_seq_one_letter_code
_entity_poly.pdbx_strand_id
1 'polypeptide(L)'
;YQSQTHSASGAEVVIDGVVSRGGVIFGDRDDALDGAVLRVVSQQCLPMFDSRDNPICQICIEVDDALRERYDALLAGTGEAACAEMISQMDDVHRTGLYTGLTLERIRRKADEIKAVYASSDYDWAQTLYEIMMRSLGDNRNKEPFTEIARRVPFVTLMREKSSVMTVESLLIGASGLLLEYDVDDYIMAMSQEFEYLCHKYSLQPLKPAQWTLGRINPQNHPVMRLAEFAALVCSSRFMFSAVLECRNASDVVRLLSTEASDYWQTHFLPGRESRYTRKTIGADKACLMGINLIVPFLFAYADSRGDENGRVHALELLESMPAESNAVTKKWSGRGAVMQNAFDSQAVLQLNNELCGKKLCYECLIGRRQIKKSMQGLR
;
A
#
# COMPACT_ATOMS: atom_id res chain seq x y z
N TYR A 1 -2.26 -28.46 -6.44
CA TYR A 1 -1.40 -28.03 -7.56
C TYR A 1 -1.87 -26.69 -8.07
N GLN A 2 -1.23 -25.62 -7.64
CA GLN A 2 -1.35 -24.32 -8.27
C GLN A 2 -0.08 -24.11 -9.05
N SER A 3 -0.11 -24.28 -10.34
CA SER A 3 1.02 -23.98 -11.21
C SER A 3 0.97 -22.54 -11.66
N GLN A 4 2.13 -21.90 -11.64
CA GLN A 4 2.34 -20.69 -12.41
C GLN A 4 2.52 -21.03 -13.88
N THR A 5 1.83 -20.28 -14.73
CA THR A 5 2.19 -20.18 -16.13
C THR A 5 3.42 -19.31 -16.26
N HIS A 6 4.57 -19.89 -16.59
CA HIS A 6 5.62 -19.16 -17.24
C HIS A 6 5.27 -19.08 -18.72
N SER A 7 4.71 -17.96 -19.17
CA SER A 7 4.53 -17.72 -20.60
C SER A 7 5.91 -17.45 -21.22
N ALA A 8 6.48 -18.48 -21.79
CA ALA A 8 7.50 -18.27 -22.81
C ALA A 8 6.75 -18.06 -24.13
N SER A 9 6.75 -16.83 -24.63
CA SER A 9 6.27 -16.50 -25.98
C SER A 9 4.84 -16.95 -26.36
N GLY A 10 3.86 -16.73 -25.49
CA GLY A 10 2.45 -16.92 -25.84
C GLY A 10 1.92 -18.35 -25.80
N ALA A 11 2.70 -19.32 -25.32
CA ALA A 11 2.25 -20.69 -25.10
C ALA A 11 1.57 -20.83 -23.72
N GLU A 12 0.42 -21.48 -23.67
CA GLU A 12 -0.32 -21.76 -22.43
C GLU A 12 -0.11 -23.21 -22.00
N VAL A 13 0.20 -23.43 -20.72
CA VAL A 13 0.40 -24.75 -20.11
C VAL A 13 -0.67 -24.99 -19.06
N VAL A 14 -1.33 -26.13 -19.13
CA VAL A 14 -2.39 -26.55 -18.21
C VAL A 14 -1.86 -27.67 -17.29
N ILE A 15 -2.02 -27.55 -15.98
CA ILE A 15 -1.64 -28.58 -15.00
C ILE A 15 -2.86 -28.97 -14.19
N ASP A 16 -3.36 -30.20 -14.35
CA ASP A 16 -4.57 -30.74 -13.71
C ASP A 16 -5.74 -29.73 -13.63
N GLY A 17 -5.82 -28.89 -14.63
CA GLY A 17 -6.79 -27.81 -14.73
C GLY A 17 -6.64 -27.09 -16.06
N VAL A 18 -7.51 -26.16 -16.33
CA VAL A 18 -7.50 -25.38 -17.57
C VAL A 18 -6.84 -24.03 -17.31
N VAL A 19 -5.88 -23.66 -18.15
CA VAL A 19 -5.25 -22.32 -18.10
C VAL A 19 -5.77 -21.52 -19.29
N SER A 20 -6.38 -20.37 -19.01
CA SER A 20 -6.67 -19.35 -20.00
C SER A 20 -5.65 -18.21 -19.94
N ARG A 21 -5.55 -17.40 -20.99
CA ARG A 21 -4.74 -16.17 -20.99
C ARG A 21 -5.13 -15.27 -19.82
N GLY A 22 -4.33 -15.27 -18.76
CA GLY A 22 -4.53 -14.41 -17.59
C GLY A 22 -4.88 -15.09 -16.28
N GLY A 23 -4.96 -16.42 -16.18
CA GLY A 23 -5.20 -17.09 -14.90
C GLY A 23 -5.44 -18.58 -15.01
N VAL A 24 -5.21 -19.30 -13.91
CA VAL A 24 -5.52 -20.73 -13.79
C VAL A 24 -6.98 -20.87 -13.38
N ILE A 25 -7.78 -21.59 -14.17
CA ILE A 25 -9.16 -21.94 -13.83
C ILE A 25 -9.18 -23.43 -13.50
N PHE A 26 -9.58 -23.78 -12.27
CA PHE A 26 -9.84 -25.16 -11.86
C PHE A 26 -11.30 -25.52 -12.18
N GLY A 27 -11.52 -26.55 -13.00
CA GLY A 27 -12.82 -27.12 -13.27
C GLY A 27 -12.98 -27.64 -14.71
N ASP A 28 -13.80 -28.65 -14.86
CA ASP A 28 -14.21 -29.24 -16.13
C ASP A 28 -15.18 -28.31 -16.89
N ARG A 29 -14.65 -27.28 -17.56
CA ARG A 29 -15.44 -26.49 -18.50
C ARG A 29 -14.75 -26.49 -19.86
N ASP A 30 -15.42 -27.06 -20.84
CA ASP A 30 -14.94 -27.23 -22.22
C ASP A 30 -14.53 -25.89 -22.88
N ASP A 31 -15.23 -24.80 -22.56
CA ASP A 31 -14.94 -23.44 -23.09
C ASP A 31 -13.61 -22.84 -22.67
N ALA A 32 -12.95 -23.38 -21.64
CA ALA A 32 -11.70 -22.88 -21.10
C ALA A 32 -10.47 -23.52 -21.75
N LEU A 33 -10.65 -24.46 -22.66
CA LEU A 33 -9.59 -25.18 -23.37
C LEU A 33 -9.16 -24.50 -24.66
N ASP A 34 -9.93 -23.50 -25.11
CA ASP A 34 -9.62 -22.75 -26.32
C ASP A 34 -8.34 -21.91 -26.13
N GLY A 35 -7.26 -22.32 -26.79
CA GLY A 35 -5.95 -21.71 -26.69
C GLY A 35 -4.95 -22.45 -25.81
N ALA A 36 -5.35 -23.56 -25.16
CA ALA A 36 -4.42 -24.41 -24.42
C ALA A 36 -3.49 -25.16 -25.39
N VAL A 37 -2.16 -24.96 -25.21
CA VAL A 37 -1.13 -25.61 -26.04
C VAL A 37 -0.65 -26.91 -25.39
N LEU A 38 -0.69 -27.00 -24.07
CA LEU A 38 -0.17 -28.13 -23.31
C LEU A 38 -0.99 -28.33 -22.04
N ARG A 39 -1.41 -29.58 -21.79
CA ARG A 39 -2.00 -30.03 -20.54
C ARG A 39 -0.98 -30.85 -19.75
N VAL A 40 -0.75 -30.47 -18.50
CA VAL A 40 0.07 -31.23 -17.58
C VAL A 40 -0.83 -31.92 -16.56
N VAL A 41 -0.74 -33.23 -16.44
CA VAL A 41 -1.59 -34.04 -15.56
C VAL A 41 -0.75 -34.87 -14.60
N SER A 42 -1.26 -35.14 -13.41
CA SER A 42 -0.62 -35.98 -12.42
C SER A 42 -0.87 -37.49 -12.65
N GLN A 43 -1.92 -37.80 -13.38
CA GLN A 43 -2.23 -39.18 -13.79
C GLN A 43 -2.64 -39.16 -15.26
N GLN A 44 -2.40 -40.28 -15.93
CA GLN A 44 -2.74 -40.45 -17.34
C GLN A 44 -4.28 -40.34 -17.52
N CYS A 45 -4.71 -39.32 -18.20
CA CYS A 45 -6.13 -39.06 -18.49
C CYS A 45 -6.45 -39.33 -19.95
N LEU A 46 -7.76 -39.46 -20.29
CA LEU A 46 -8.21 -39.51 -21.66
C LEU A 46 -7.78 -38.25 -22.43
N PRO A 47 -7.52 -38.37 -23.74
CA PRO A 47 -7.23 -37.22 -24.58
C PRO A 47 -8.35 -36.17 -24.45
N MET A 48 -7.97 -34.91 -24.34
CA MET A 48 -8.94 -33.79 -24.39
C MET A 48 -8.75 -33.01 -25.67
N PHE A 49 -9.83 -32.41 -26.12
CA PHE A 49 -9.90 -31.65 -27.36
C PHE A 49 -10.37 -30.23 -27.05
N ASP A 50 -9.92 -29.26 -27.84
CA ASP A 50 -10.44 -27.89 -27.81
C ASP A 50 -11.86 -27.83 -28.42
N SER A 51 -12.52 -26.66 -28.39
CA SER A 51 -13.86 -26.46 -28.99
C SER A 51 -13.91 -26.68 -30.51
N ARG A 52 -12.72 -26.83 -31.15
CA ARG A 52 -12.56 -27.09 -32.59
C ARG A 52 -12.15 -28.52 -32.89
N ASP A 53 -12.28 -29.42 -31.91
CA ASP A 53 -11.90 -30.83 -32.02
C ASP A 53 -10.40 -31.07 -32.27
N ASN A 54 -9.52 -30.12 -31.93
CA ASN A 54 -8.07 -30.34 -31.99
C ASN A 54 -7.59 -31.00 -30.69
N PRO A 55 -6.76 -32.05 -30.77
CA PRO A 55 -6.23 -32.71 -29.60
C PRO A 55 -5.23 -31.78 -28.88
N ILE A 56 -5.39 -31.62 -27.56
CA ILE A 56 -4.48 -30.89 -26.72
C ILE A 56 -3.32 -31.82 -26.27
N CYS A 57 -2.08 -31.42 -26.51
CA CYS A 57 -0.90 -32.15 -26.04
C CYS A 57 -0.96 -32.34 -24.52
N GLN A 58 -0.71 -33.61 -24.07
CA GLN A 58 -0.68 -33.94 -22.64
C GLN A 58 0.70 -34.44 -22.23
N ILE A 59 1.17 -33.98 -21.06
CA ILE A 59 2.34 -34.54 -20.37
C ILE A 59 1.90 -35.03 -18.98
N CYS A 60 2.17 -36.29 -18.69
CA CYS A 60 1.96 -36.85 -17.36
C CYS A 60 3.24 -36.62 -16.53
N ILE A 61 3.10 -35.96 -15.38
CA ILE A 61 4.18 -35.75 -14.42
C ILE A 61 3.81 -36.54 -13.17
N GLU A 62 4.58 -37.56 -12.86
CA GLU A 62 4.48 -38.26 -11.58
C GLU A 62 5.01 -37.34 -10.48
N VAL A 63 4.15 -37.02 -9.52
CA VAL A 63 4.51 -36.26 -8.35
C VAL A 63 4.70 -37.20 -7.20
N ASP A 64 5.85 -37.13 -6.54
CA ASP A 64 6.16 -37.92 -5.33
C ASP A 64 5.09 -37.61 -4.26
N ASP A 65 4.39 -38.64 -3.79
CA ASP A 65 3.33 -38.53 -2.77
C ASP A 65 3.84 -37.86 -1.50
N ALA A 66 5.09 -38.12 -1.11
CA ALA A 66 5.72 -37.47 0.03
C ALA A 66 5.90 -35.96 -0.22
N LEU A 67 6.10 -35.51 -1.46
CA LEU A 67 6.14 -34.09 -1.83
C LEU A 67 4.76 -33.47 -1.72
N ARG A 68 3.73 -34.17 -2.18
CA ARG A 68 2.32 -33.75 -2.09
C ARG A 68 1.88 -33.62 -0.64
N GLU A 69 2.09 -34.63 0.19
CA GLU A 69 1.73 -34.61 1.61
C GLU A 69 2.36 -33.43 2.36
N ARG A 70 3.63 -33.12 2.05
CA ARG A 70 4.33 -31.99 2.67
C ARG A 70 3.79 -30.65 2.24
N TYR A 71 3.48 -30.50 0.97
CA TYR A 71 2.86 -29.29 0.46
C TYR A 71 1.49 -29.09 1.09
N ASP A 72 0.68 -30.14 1.16
CA ASP A 72 -0.63 -30.10 1.79
C ASP A 72 -0.54 -29.81 3.30
N ALA A 73 0.44 -30.41 3.99
CA ALA A 73 0.72 -30.10 5.39
C ALA A 73 1.15 -28.63 5.59
N LEU A 74 1.94 -28.07 4.66
CA LEU A 74 2.32 -26.65 4.68
C LEU A 74 1.12 -25.73 4.47
N LEU A 75 0.17 -26.13 3.63
CA LEU A 75 -1.07 -25.36 3.36
C LEU A 75 -2.12 -25.53 4.47
N ALA A 76 -2.24 -26.73 5.04
CA ALA A 76 -3.23 -27.06 6.08
C ALA A 76 -2.75 -26.65 7.48
N GLY A 77 -1.45 -26.67 7.68
CA GLY A 77 -0.84 -26.35 8.95
C GLY A 77 -0.80 -24.85 9.24
N THR A 78 -0.42 -24.54 10.46
CA THR A 78 -0.02 -23.22 10.91
C THR A 78 1.29 -22.79 10.23
N GLY A 79 1.33 -22.86 8.89
CA GLY A 79 2.52 -22.68 8.06
C GLY A 79 3.33 -21.43 8.39
N GLU A 80 2.63 -20.36 8.82
CA GLU A 80 3.28 -19.12 9.27
C GLU A 80 4.19 -19.35 10.50
N ALA A 81 3.84 -20.25 11.43
CA ALA A 81 4.68 -20.52 12.61
C ALA A 81 5.98 -21.23 12.21
N ALA A 82 5.88 -22.27 11.39
CA ALA A 82 7.04 -23.02 10.90
C ALA A 82 7.94 -22.15 10.02
N CYS A 83 7.37 -21.26 9.21
CA CYS A 83 8.13 -20.31 8.40
C CYS A 83 8.85 -19.26 9.25
N ALA A 84 8.21 -18.75 10.31
CA ALA A 84 8.81 -17.79 11.22
C ALA A 84 9.98 -18.40 12.02
N GLU A 85 9.83 -19.63 12.49
CA GLU A 85 10.93 -20.38 13.12
C GLU A 85 12.11 -20.57 12.17
N MET A 86 11.84 -20.91 10.91
CA MET A 86 12.89 -21.03 9.91
C MET A 86 13.61 -19.71 9.64
N ILE A 87 12.88 -18.58 9.62
CA ILE A 87 13.51 -17.26 9.47
C ILE A 87 14.40 -16.94 10.67
N SER A 88 13.95 -17.27 11.89
CA SER A 88 14.72 -17.02 13.12
C SER A 88 16.02 -17.84 13.18
N GLN A 89 16.02 -19.04 12.59
CA GLN A 89 17.19 -19.93 12.53
C GLN A 89 18.08 -19.67 11.30
N MET A 90 17.67 -18.79 10.41
CA MET A 90 18.41 -18.48 9.19
C MET A 90 19.64 -17.63 9.52
N ASP A 91 20.78 -17.96 8.91
CA ASP A 91 21.96 -17.10 9.00
C ASP A 91 21.70 -15.70 8.40
N ASP A 92 22.50 -14.73 8.82
CA ASP A 92 22.29 -13.32 8.47
C ASP A 92 22.35 -13.06 6.96
N VAL A 93 23.22 -13.75 6.22
CA VAL A 93 23.38 -13.56 4.78
C VAL A 93 22.10 -13.97 4.03
N HIS A 94 21.59 -15.16 4.33
CA HIS A 94 20.38 -15.67 3.72
C HIS A 94 19.14 -14.89 4.13
N ARG A 95 19.07 -14.44 5.41
CA ARG A 95 17.98 -13.61 5.90
C ARG A 95 17.98 -12.25 5.22
N THR A 96 19.13 -11.60 5.11
CA THR A 96 19.30 -10.32 4.41
C THR A 96 18.89 -10.45 2.94
N GLY A 97 19.34 -11.49 2.24
CA GLY A 97 18.95 -11.73 0.85
C GLY A 97 17.43 -11.94 0.68
N LEU A 98 16.80 -12.69 1.58
CA LEU A 98 15.34 -12.89 1.59
C LEU A 98 14.61 -11.55 1.80
N TYR A 99 14.99 -10.80 2.82
CA TYR A 99 14.34 -9.53 3.15
C TYR A 99 14.53 -8.49 2.06
N THR A 100 15.73 -8.42 1.47
CA THR A 100 16.00 -7.53 0.33
C THR A 100 15.06 -7.82 -0.85
N GLY A 101 14.92 -9.07 -1.24
CA GLY A 101 14.01 -9.46 -2.33
C GLY A 101 12.56 -9.04 -2.04
N LEU A 102 12.05 -9.40 -0.86
CA LEU A 102 10.67 -9.10 -0.46
C LEU A 102 10.38 -7.59 -0.34
N THR A 103 11.33 -6.84 0.23
CA THR A 103 11.18 -5.38 0.38
C THR A 103 11.19 -4.69 -0.98
N LEU A 104 12.09 -5.09 -1.89
CA LEU A 104 12.14 -4.55 -3.25
C LEU A 104 10.85 -4.84 -4.03
N GLU A 105 10.30 -6.05 -3.94
CA GLU A 105 9.02 -6.39 -4.55
C GLU A 105 7.90 -5.47 -4.03
N ARG A 106 7.83 -5.27 -2.71
CA ARG A 106 6.83 -4.40 -2.10
C ARG A 106 6.97 -2.94 -2.53
N ILE A 107 8.18 -2.40 -2.53
CA ILE A 107 8.44 -1.02 -2.90
C ILE A 107 8.15 -0.80 -4.38
N ARG A 108 8.56 -1.71 -5.26
CA ARG A 108 8.25 -1.63 -6.70
C ARG A 108 6.76 -1.61 -6.95
N ARG A 109 6.00 -2.51 -6.33
CA ARG A 109 4.54 -2.51 -6.47
C ARG A 109 3.91 -1.19 -6.03
N LYS A 110 4.32 -0.64 -4.85
CA LYS A 110 3.86 0.67 -4.40
C LYS A 110 4.29 1.81 -5.33
N ALA A 111 5.51 1.74 -5.86
CA ALA A 111 6.00 2.72 -6.82
C ALA A 111 5.22 2.68 -8.14
N ASP A 112 4.80 1.52 -8.61
CA ASP A 112 3.97 1.39 -9.81
C ASP A 112 2.57 1.96 -9.59
N GLU A 113 1.98 1.76 -8.39
CA GLU A 113 0.74 2.43 -7.99
C GLU A 113 0.89 3.97 -8.02
N ILE A 114 2.01 4.50 -7.53
CA ILE A 114 2.30 5.95 -7.54
C ILE A 114 2.51 6.47 -8.97
N LYS A 115 3.21 5.71 -9.82
CA LYS A 115 3.38 6.08 -11.24
C LYS A 115 2.03 6.11 -11.98
N ALA A 116 1.09 5.24 -11.63
CA ALA A 116 -0.26 5.30 -12.18
C ALA A 116 -0.99 6.61 -11.78
N VAL A 117 -0.81 7.06 -10.52
CA VAL A 117 -1.31 8.38 -10.09
C VAL A 117 -0.61 9.50 -10.87
N TYR A 118 0.71 9.45 -11.01
CA TYR A 118 1.49 10.42 -11.78
C TYR A 118 1.00 10.58 -13.22
N ALA A 119 0.71 9.47 -13.89
CA ALA A 119 0.15 9.49 -15.24
C ALA A 119 -1.27 10.11 -15.28
N SER A 120 -2.07 9.95 -14.21
CA SER A 120 -3.41 10.54 -14.11
C SER A 120 -3.43 11.99 -13.62
N SER A 121 -2.30 12.49 -13.10
CA SER A 121 -2.11 13.86 -12.59
C SER A 121 -1.33 14.74 -13.58
N ASP A 122 -1.55 14.57 -14.87
CA ASP A 122 -0.91 15.31 -15.96
C ASP A 122 0.63 15.32 -15.87
N TYR A 123 1.21 14.24 -15.34
CA TYR A 123 2.66 14.08 -15.14
C TYR A 123 3.28 15.14 -14.22
N ASP A 124 2.52 15.59 -13.19
CA ASP A 124 2.98 16.50 -12.16
C ASP A 124 3.32 15.74 -10.86
N TRP A 125 4.59 15.70 -10.50
CA TRP A 125 5.05 15.03 -9.29
C TRP A 125 4.62 15.72 -7.99
N ALA A 126 4.44 17.05 -7.99
CA ALA A 126 3.97 17.75 -6.80
C ALA A 126 2.48 17.48 -6.56
N GLN A 127 1.67 17.49 -7.62
CA GLN A 127 0.27 17.06 -7.56
C GLN A 127 0.15 15.59 -7.16
N THR A 128 0.98 14.72 -7.72
CA THR A 128 1.02 13.29 -7.37
C THR A 128 1.28 13.08 -5.88
N LEU A 129 2.32 13.74 -5.34
CA LEU A 129 2.63 13.67 -3.91
C LEU A 129 1.43 14.12 -3.07
N TYR A 130 0.81 15.21 -3.44
CA TYR A 130 -0.38 15.71 -2.76
C TYR A 130 -1.55 14.71 -2.79
N GLU A 131 -1.86 14.13 -3.95
CA GLU A 131 -2.95 13.15 -4.08
C GLU A 131 -2.70 11.91 -3.23
N ILE A 132 -1.49 11.34 -3.26
CA ILE A 132 -1.19 10.16 -2.44
C ILE A 132 -1.19 10.48 -0.94
N MET A 133 -0.75 11.67 -0.54
CA MET A 133 -0.86 12.13 0.85
C MET A 133 -2.32 12.24 1.28
N MET A 134 -3.14 12.94 0.52
CA MET A 134 -4.58 13.07 0.79
C MET A 134 -5.25 11.70 0.88
N ARG A 135 -5.03 10.82 -0.10
CA ARG A 135 -5.54 9.44 -0.08
C ARG A 135 -5.16 8.69 1.19
N SER A 136 -3.94 8.89 1.71
CA SER A 136 -3.46 8.24 2.93
C SER A 136 -4.18 8.69 4.21
N LEU A 137 -4.75 9.90 4.22
CA LEU A 137 -5.50 10.43 5.35
C LEU A 137 -6.88 9.74 5.52
N GLY A 138 -7.42 9.18 4.45
CA GLY A 138 -8.75 8.59 4.40
C GLY A 138 -8.86 7.20 4.99
N ASP A 139 -7.76 6.59 5.47
CA ASP A 139 -7.70 5.18 5.87
C ASP A 139 -8.32 4.26 4.79
N ASN A 140 -8.89 3.12 5.20
CA ASN A 140 -9.53 2.20 4.25
C ASN A 140 -10.96 2.62 3.85
N ARG A 141 -11.58 3.56 4.58
CA ARG A 141 -13.01 3.90 4.40
C ARG A 141 -13.25 5.14 3.55
N ASN A 142 -12.34 6.10 3.63
CA ASN A 142 -12.53 7.43 3.04
C ASN A 142 -11.44 7.82 2.04
N LYS A 143 -10.69 6.84 1.50
CA LYS A 143 -9.62 7.10 0.51
C LYS A 143 -10.12 7.89 -0.70
N GLU A 144 -11.27 7.50 -1.23
CA GLU A 144 -11.81 8.12 -2.45
C GLU A 144 -12.27 9.57 -2.24
N PRO A 145 -13.04 9.93 -1.17
CA PRO A 145 -13.37 11.32 -0.90
C PRO A 145 -12.13 12.21 -0.72
N PHE A 146 -11.10 11.75 0.00
CA PHE A 146 -9.85 12.52 0.15
C PHE A 146 -9.12 12.69 -1.19
N THR A 147 -9.07 11.66 -2.02
CA THR A 147 -8.48 11.75 -3.37
C THR A 147 -9.26 12.75 -4.24
N GLU A 148 -10.58 12.71 -4.15
CA GLU A 148 -11.45 13.62 -4.91
C GLU A 148 -11.26 15.08 -4.48
N ILE A 149 -11.07 15.37 -3.19
CA ILE A 149 -10.70 16.72 -2.73
C ILE A 149 -9.39 17.16 -3.39
N ALA A 150 -8.37 16.28 -3.41
CA ALA A 150 -7.07 16.62 -3.99
C ALA A 150 -7.16 16.98 -5.49
N ARG A 151 -8.11 16.38 -6.20
CA ARG A 151 -8.36 16.69 -7.62
C ARG A 151 -9.15 17.96 -7.82
N ARG A 152 -10.15 18.22 -6.95
CA ARG A 152 -10.97 19.44 -7.02
C ARG A 152 -10.23 20.69 -6.56
N VAL A 153 -9.33 20.53 -5.60
CA VAL A 153 -8.47 21.59 -5.07
C VAL A 153 -7.02 21.24 -5.41
N PRO A 154 -6.52 21.56 -6.60
CA PRO A 154 -5.17 21.23 -7.02
C PRO A 154 -4.09 21.79 -6.08
N PHE A 155 -2.95 21.10 -5.98
CA PHE A 155 -1.85 21.52 -5.10
C PHE A 155 -1.39 22.96 -5.35
N VAL A 156 -1.36 23.38 -6.61
CA VAL A 156 -1.01 24.75 -6.99
C VAL A 156 -1.95 25.78 -6.37
N THR A 157 -3.23 25.46 -6.19
CA THR A 157 -4.20 26.31 -5.51
C THR A 157 -3.87 26.48 -4.03
N LEU A 158 -3.55 25.35 -3.34
CA LEU A 158 -3.12 25.40 -1.95
C LEU A 158 -1.83 26.23 -1.79
N MET A 159 -0.88 26.08 -2.71
CA MET A 159 0.38 26.84 -2.66
C MET A 159 0.18 28.34 -2.86
N ARG A 160 -0.85 28.77 -3.58
CA ARG A 160 -1.20 30.20 -3.71
C ARG A 160 -1.79 30.77 -2.43
N GLU A 161 -2.54 29.98 -1.70
CA GLU A 161 -3.29 30.43 -0.50
C GLU A 161 -2.59 30.05 0.83
N LYS A 162 -1.44 29.40 0.79
CA LYS A 162 -0.74 28.87 2.00
C LYS A 162 -0.29 29.93 3.03
N SER A 163 -0.41 31.21 2.72
CA SER A 163 -0.08 32.30 3.65
C SER A 163 -1.06 32.39 4.83
N SER A 164 -2.26 31.82 4.70
CA SER A 164 -3.29 31.81 5.73
C SER A 164 -3.76 30.36 5.98
N VAL A 165 -3.60 29.89 7.22
CA VAL A 165 -4.07 28.56 7.61
C VAL A 165 -5.58 28.48 7.49
N MET A 166 -6.32 29.50 7.92
CA MET A 166 -7.77 29.54 7.81
C MET A 166 -8.23 29.44 6.35
N THR A 167 -7.54 30.10 5.40
CA THR A 167 -7.87 30.03 3.98
C THR A 167 -7.66 28.60 3.44
N VAL A 168 -6.57 27.93 3.82
CA VAL A 168 -6.31 26.54 3.40
C VAL A 168 -7.28 25.56 4.08
N GLU A 169 -7.62 25.77 5.36
CA GLU A 169 -8.67 25.01 6.04
C GLU A 169 -10.01 25.19 5.34
N SER A 170 -10.37 26.43 4.99
CA SER A 170 -11.60 26.74 4.25
C SER A 170 -11.64 26.02 2.90
N LEU A 171 -10.55 26.02 2.14
CA LEU A 171 -10.44 25.27 0.89
C LEU A 171 -10.68 23.77 1.08
N LEU A 172 -9.97 23.14 2.02
CA LEU A 172 -9.99 21.69 2.16
C LEU A 172 -11.26 21.19 2.85
N ILE A 173 -11.63 21.80 3.99
CA ILE A 173 -12.80 21.41 4.77
C ILE A 173 -14.09 21.83 4.03
N GLY A 174 -14.10 23.00 3.39
CA GLY A 174 -15.20 23.43 2.56
C GLY A 174 -15.41 22.52 1.36
N ALA A 175 -14.34 22.17 0.63
CA ALA A 175 -14.41 21.24 -0.50
C ALA A 175 -14.86 19.82 -0.08
N SER A 176 -14.65 19.43 1.19
CA SER A 176 -15.14 18.16 1.73
C SER A 176 -16.67 18.10 1.83
N GLY A 177 -17.37 19.24 1.82
CA GLY A 177 -18.81 19.34 2.07
C GLY A 177 -19.22 19.11 3.51
N LEU A 178 -18.24 19.00 4.44
CA LEU A 178 -18.52 18.72 5.86
C LEU A 178 -18.51 19.96 6.74
N LEU A 179 -18.21 21.13 6.18
CA LEU A 179 -18.03 22.37 6.96
C LEU A 179 -19.29 22.78 7.74
N LEU A 180 -20.46 22.66 7.13
CA LEU A 180 -21.76 23.05 7.70
C LEU A 180 -22.64 21.86 8.14
N GLU A 181 -22.07 20.65 8.22
CA GLU A 181 -22.79 19.45 8.67
C GLU A 181 -22.87 19.34 10.22
N TYR A 182 -22.23 20.29 10.92
CA TYR A 182 -22.13 20.32 12.39
C TYR A 182 -22.59 21.69 12.91
N ASP A 183 -22.30 21.98 14.17
CA ASP A 183 -22.65 23.24 14.78
C ASP A 183 -21.78 24.38 14.20
N VAL A 184 -22.31 25.58 14.14
CA VAL A 184 -21.66 26.75 13.54
C VAL A 184 -21.37 27.78 14.63
N ASP A 185 -20.09 28.06 14.84
CA ASP A 185 -19.59 29.16 15.65
C ASP A 185 -18.96 30.25 14.78
N ASP A 186 -18.40 31.28 15.40
CA ASP A 186 -17.80 32.42 14.69
C ASP A 186 -16.67 32.00 13.76
N TYR A 187 -15.85 31.00 14.16
CA TYR A 187 -14.76 30.49 13.34
C TYR A 187 -15.28 29.75 12.11
N ILE A 188 -16.24 28.89 12.28
CA ILE A 188 -16.86 28.13 11.20
C ILE A 188 -17.64 29.06 10.25
N MET A 189 -18.28 30.09 10.79
CA MET A 189 -18.93 31.12 9.99
C MET A 189 -17.91 31.86 9.11
N ALA A 190 -16.77 32.28 9.67
CA ALA A 190 -15.71 32.95 8.91
C ALA A 190 -15.12 32.01 7.84
N MET A 191 -14.88 30.73 8.16
CA MET A 191 -14.43 29.73 7.20
C MET A 191 -15.45 29.53 6.05
N SER A 192 -16.75 29.55 6.37
CA SER A 192 -17.80 29.39 5.37
C SER A 192 -17.84 30.56 4.39
N GLN A 193 -17.72 31.79 4.88
CA GLN A 193 -17.64 33.00 4.04
C GLN A 193 -16.39 33.00 3.15
N GLU A 194 -15.24 32.61 3.72
CA GLU A 194 -14.00 32.48 2.97
C GLU A 194 -14.13 31.39 1.89
N PHE A 195 -14.73 30.25 2.22
CA PHE A 195 -14.94 29.19 1.24
C PHE A 195 -15.87 29.58 0.11
N GLU A 196 -16.94 30.34 0.39
CA GLU A 196 -17.82 30.89 -0.64
C GLU A 196 -17.06 31.78 -1.64
N TYR A 197 -16.21 32.69 -1.13
CA TYR A 197 -15.31 33.48 -1.96
C TYR A 197 -14.39 32.63 -2.82
N LEU A 198 -13.76 31.61 -2.20
CA LEU A 198 -12.82 30.68 -2.88
C LEU A 198 -13.54 29.80 -3.92
N CYS A 199 -14.77 29.40 -3.67
CA CYS A 199 -15.61 28.71 -4.65
C CYS A 199 -15.77 29.53 -5.93
N HIS A 200 -16.07 30.83 -5.79
CA HIS A 200 -16.17 31.77 -6.96
C HIS A 200 -14.81 31.93 -7.62
N LYS A 201 -13.76 32.16 -6.84
CA LYS A 201 -12.40 32.41 -7.36
C LYS A 201 -11.83 31.25 -8.16
N TYR A 202 -12.09 30.02 -7.73
CA TYR A 202 -11.49 28.79 -8.31
C TYR A 202 -12.52 27.86 -8.96
N SER A 203 -13.78 28.27 -9.05
CA SER A 203 -14.91 27.50 -9.61
C SER A 203 -15.02 26.10 -8.95
N LEU A 204 -14.87 26.05 -7.61
CA LEU A 204 -14.89 24.81 -6.86
C LEU A 204 -16.32 24.33 -6.63
N GLN A 205 -16.46 23.00 -6.54
CA GLN A 205 -17.70 22.36 -6.11
C GLN A 205 -17.41 21.41 -4.95
N PRO A 206 -18.08 21.57 -3.79
CA PRO A 206 -17.85 20.69 -2.66
C PRO A 206 -18.35 19.28 -2.94
N LEU A 207 -17.80 18.32 -2.20
CA LEU A 207 -18.31 16.97 -2.13
C LEU A 207 -19.68 16.97 -1.44
N LYS A 208 -20.44 15.89 -1.66
CA LYS A 208 -21.68 15.66 -0.89
C LYS A 208 -21.34 14.91 0.40
N PRO A 209 -21.95 15.28 1.55
CA PRO A 209 -21.72 14.59 2.83
C PRO A 209 -21.94 13.06 2.76
N ALA A 210 -22.85 12.60 1.92
CA ALA A 210 -23.15 11.19 1.72
C ALA A 210 -21.97 10.36 1.13
N GLN A 211 -20.93 11.02 0.60
CA GLN A 211 -19.73 10.33 0.09
C GLN A 211 -18.79 9.89 1.21
N TRP A 212 -19.01 10.34 2.44
CA TRP A 212 -18.19 10.04 3.59
C TRP A 212 -18.76 8.88 4.43
N THR A 213 -17.87 8.02 4.88
CA THR A 213 -18.19 6.99 5.87
C THR A 213 -17.79 7.50 7.25
N LEU A 214 -18.74 8.11 7.99
CA LEU A 214 -18.49 8.80 9.26
C LEU A 214 -18.84 7.94 10.50
N GLY A 215 -19.54 6.82 10.33
CA GLY A 215 -19.99 5.97 11.43
C GLY A 215 -18.83 5.30 12.19
N ARG A 216 -18.83 5.38 13.53
CA ARG A 216 -17.84 4.74 14.42
C ARG A 216 -16.38 5.11 14.13
N ILE A 217 -16.13 6.38 13.78
CA ILE A 217 -14.79 6.93 13.62
C ILE A 217 -14.33 7.53 14.95
N ASN A 218 -13.10 7.23 15.36
CA ASN A 218 -12.47 7.96 16.46
C ASN A 218 -12.39 9.45 16.07
N PRO A 219 -12.79 10.39 16.95
CA PRO A 219 -12.77 11.83 16.65
C PRO A 219 -11.44 12.33 16.10
N GLN A 220 -10.30 11.83 16.55
CA GLN A 220 -8.97 12.17 16.01
C GLN A 220 -8.77 11.73 14.56
N ASN A 221 -9.52 10.71 14.09
CA ASN A 221 -9.44 10.21 12.72
C ASN A 221 -10.58 10.77 11.85
N HIS A 222 -11.39 11.68 12.40
CA HIS A 222 -12.46 12.30 11.64
C HIS A 222 -11.91 13.05 10.43
N PRO A 223 -12.55 12.99 9.25
CA PRO A 223 -12.05 13.64 8.03
C PRO A 223 -11.72 15.11 8.22
N VAL A 224 -12.57 15.87 8.92
CA VAL A 224 -12.33 17.29 9.21
C VAL A 224 -11.02 17.50 9.97
N MET A 225 -10.76 16.68 11.00
CA MET A 225 -9.50 16.76 11.75
C MET A 225 -8.28 16.46 10.88
N ARG A 226 -8.38 15.47 10.03
CA ARG A 226 -7.30 15.11 9.09
C ARG A 226 -7.03 16.23 8.08
N LEU A 227 -8.09 16.88 7.61
CA LEU A 227 -7.96 18.04 6.70
C LEU A 227 -7.35 19.25 7.42
N ALA A 228 -7.73 19.51 8.67
CA ALA A 228 -7.14 20.57 9.48
C ALA A 228 -5.64 20.33 9.77
N GLU A 229 -5.27 19.10 10.16
CA GLU A 229 -3.86 18.70 10.33
C GLU A 229 -3.07 18.90 9.02
N PHE A 230 -3.66 18.53 7.88
CA PHE A 230 -3.03 18.67 6.58
C PHE A 230 -2.93 20.14 6.13
N ALA A 231 -3.94 20.96 6.40
CA ALA A 231 -3.90 22.40 6.13
C ALA A 231 -2.73 23.07 6.86
N ALA A 232 -2.57 22.74 8.16
CA ALA A 232 -1.45 23.25 8.93
C ALA A 232 -0.09 22.78 8.39
N LEU A 233 0.00 21.51 7.90
CA LEU A 233 1.21 21.00 7.27
C LEU A 233 1.56 21.78 6.00
N VAL A 234 0.58 22.03 5.11
CA VAL A 234 0.76 22.78 3.87
C VAL A 234 1.22 24.21 4.14
N CYS A 235 0.66 24.85 5.18
CA CYS A 235 1.04 26.20 5.57
C CYS A 235 2.38 26.28 6.28
N SER A 236 2.91 25.16 6.77
CA SER A 236 4.22 25.15 7.38
C SER A 236 5.29 25.53 6.35
N SER A 237 6.26 26.35 6.76
CA SER A 237 7.35 26.77 5.87
C SER A 237 8.27 25.60 5.46
N ARG A 238 8.11 24.46 6.10
CA ARG A 238 8.94 23.25 5.90
C ARG A 238 8.40 22.34 4.80
N PHE A 239 7.07 22.33 4.55
CA PHE A 239 6.49 21.43 3.58
C PHE A 239 6.60 21.96 2.16
N MET A 240 7.61 21.48 1.46
CA MET A 240 7.83 21.75 0.03
C MET A 240 8.20 20.45 -0.66
N PHE A 241 7.86 20.33 -1.94
CA PHE A 241 8.22 19.15 -2.75
C PHE A 241 9.73 18.86 -2.71
N SER A 242 10.58 19.89 -2.86
CA SER A 242 12.03 19.76 -2.77
C SER A 242 12.50 19.20 -1.41
N ALA A 243 11.86 19.61 -0.32
CA ALA A 243 12.21 19.14 1.02
C ALA A 243 11.91 17.64 1.21
N VAL A 244 10.89 17.10 0.51
CA VAL A 244 10.64 15.65 0.48
C VAL A 244 11.79 14.92 -0.21
N LEU A 245 12.29 15.45 -1.33
CA LEU A 245 13.42 14.85 -2.07
C LEU A 245 14.74 14.89 -1.28
N GLU A 246 14.87 15.81 -0.32
CA GLU A 246 16.07 16.01 0.49
C GLU A 246 16.09 15.17 1.78
N CYS A 247 14.99 14.49 2.14
CA CYS A 247 14.95 13.66 3.35
C CYS A 247 15.98 12.54 3.28
N ARG A 248 16.88 12.45 4.27
CA ARG A 248 17.96 11.46 4.34
C ARG A 248 17.77 10.40 5.42
N ASN A 249 16.99 10.69 6.43
CA ASN A 249 16.78 9.81 7.58
C ASN A 249 15.42 10.04 8.22
N ALA A 250 15.06 9.19 9.19
CA ALA A 250 13.80 9.28 9.92
C ALA A 250 13.56 10.65 10.56
N SER A 251 14.61 11.29 11.09
CA SER A 251 14.49 12.61 11.75
C SER A 251 14.12 13.71 10.76
N ASP A 252 14.59 13.63 9.51
CA ASP A 252 14.20 14.58 8.47
C ASP A 252 12.73 14.44 8.12
N VAL A 253 12.24 13.21 7.99
CA VAL A 253 10.81 12.91 7.72
C VAL A 253 9.94 13.39 8.89
N VAL A 254 10.36 13.12 10.13
CA VAL A 254 9.63 13.60 11.32
C VAL A 254 9.58 15.12 11.33
N ARG A 255 10.72 15.80 11.11
CA ARG A 255 10.77 17.26 11.06
C ARG A 255 9.92 17.86 9.96
N LEU A 256 9.85 17.20 8.79
CA LEU A 256 9.06 17.63 7.65
C LEU A 256 7.55 17.51 7.90
N LEU A 257 7.12 16.38 8.46
CA LEU A 257 5.71 16.03 8.58
C LEU A 257 5.08 16.39 9.93
N SER A 258 5.89 16.55 10.99
CA SER A 258 5.35 16.92 12.32
C SER A 258 4.81 18.35 12.29
N THR A 259 3.53 18.46 12.57
CA THR A 259 2.82 19.74 12.62
C THR A 259 1.67 19.66 13.62
N GLU A 260 1.20 20.80 14.07
CA GLU A 260 0.00 20.93 14.91
C GLU A 260 -1.09 21.62 14.11
N ALA A 261 -2.33 21.14 14.25
CA ALA A 261 -3.50 21.84 13.71
C ALA A 261 -3.59 23.24 14.34
N SER A 262 -4.30 24.16 13.70
CA SER A 262 -4.49 25.51 14.19
C SER A 262 -5.14 25.54 15.59
N ASP A 263 -5.00 26.65 16.30
CA ASP A 263 -5.44 26.81 17.70
C ASP A 263 -6.90 26.43 17.90
N TYR A 264 -7.74 26.76 16.97
CA TYR A 264 -9.17 26.40 17.02
C TYR A 264 -9.35 24.90 17.20
N TRP A 265 -8.65 24.09 16.42
CA TRP A 265 -8.78 22.64 16.47
C TRP A 265 -8.19 22.01 17.73
N GLN A 266 -7.39 22.74 18.53
CA GLN A 266 -6.89 22.19 19.80
C GLN A 266 -8.03 21.97 20.82
N THR A 267 -9.12 22.71 20.71
CA THR A 267 -10.33 22.58 21.53
C THR A 267 -11.54 22.03 20.78
N HIS A 268 -11.40 21.65 19.50
CA HIS A 268 -12.49 21.12 18.69
C HIS A 268 -12.05 19.86 17.94
N PHE A 269 -12.92 18.84 17.91
CA PHE A 269 -12.79 17.68 17.03
C PHE A 269 -13.74 17.74 15.83
N LEU A 270 -14.83 18.47 16.00
CA LEU A 270 -15.86 18.72 14.98
C LEU A 270 -16.16 20.22 14.95
N PRO A 271 -16.58 20.75 13.80
CA PRO A 271 -16.97 22.14 13.68
C PRO A 271 -17.98 22.55 14.76
N GLY A 272 -17.76 23.69 15.39
CA GLY A 272 -18.66 24.29 16.40
C GLY A 272 -18.86 23.48 17.70
N ARG A 273 -18.17 22.35 17.87
CA ARG A 273 -18.30 21.49 19.07
C ARG A 273 -17.06 21.54 19.91
N GLU A 274 -17.11 22.36 20.94
CA GLU A 274 -16.03 22.48 21.91
C GLU A 274 -15.76 21.19 22.66
N SER A 275 -14.51 20.88 22.88
CA SER A 275 -14.01 19.73 23.64
C SER A 275 -12.91 20.19 24.60
N ARG A 276 -12.49 19.31 25.50
CA ARG A 276 -11.26 19.59 26.29
C ARG A 276 -10.07 19.81 25.35
N TYR A 277 -9.22 20.73 25.74
CA TYR A 277 -7.95 20.94 25.05
C TYR A 277 -7.20 19.62 24.88
N THR A 278 -6.87 19.32 23.65
CA THR A 278 -6.09 18.13 23.27
C THR A 278 -5.18 18.53 22.11
N ARG A 279 -3.90 18.34 22.29
CA ARG A 279 -2.94 18.62 21.23
C ARG A 279 -3.21 17.71 20.02
N LYS A 280 -3.67 18.30 18.91
CA LYS A 280 -3.91 17.60 17.65
C LYS A 280 -2.67 17.83 16.76
N THR A 281 -1.95 16.74 16.53
CA THR A 281 -0.65 16.84 15.85
C THR A 281 -0.36 15.58 15.03
N ILE A 282 0.34 15.75 13.94
CA ILE A 282 1.06 14.65 13.29
C ILE A 282 2.33 14.43 14.13
N GLY A 283 2.26 13.50 15.09
CA GLY A 283 3.38 13.13 15.94
C GLY A 283 4.43 12.28 15.22
N ALA A 284 5.58 12.05 15.88
CA ALA A 284 6.71 11.34 15.31
C ALA A 284 6.37 9.94 14.77
N ASP A 285 5.59 9.15 15.51
CA ASP A 285 5.22 7.79 15.09
C ASP A 285 4.39 7.81 13.80
N LYS A 286 3.41 8.74 13.71
CA LYS A 286 2.58 8.89 12.52
C LYS A 286 3.43 9.42 11.34
N ALA A 287 4.34 10.35 11.59
CA ALA A 287 5.26 10.85 10.58
C ALA A 287 6.17 9.73 10.05
N CYS A 288 6.74 8.89 10.92
CA CYS A 288 7.51 7.71 10.51
C CYS A 288 6.66 6.74 9.67
N LEU A 289 5.42 6.45 10.08
CA LEU A 289 4.52 5.59 9.34
C LEU A 289 4.20 6.14 7.95
N MET A 290 3.98 7.47 7.84
CA MET A 290 3.84 8.14 6.55
C MET A 290 5.15 8.08 5.75
N GLY A 291 6.29 8.22 6.38
CA GLY A 291 7.61 8.03 5.77
C GLY A 291 7.73 6.68 5.10
N ILE A 292 7.49 5.61 5.85
CA ILE A 292 7.60 4.22 5.39
C ILE A 292 6.61 3.91 4.26
N ASN A 293 5.36 4.35 4.41
CA ASN A 293 4.28 3.88 3.53
C ASN A 293 4.00 4.80 2.35
N LEU A 294 4.53 6.04 2.37
CA LEU A 294 4.26 7.06 1.36
C LEU A 294 5.53 7.71 0.83
N ILE A 295 6.36 8.34 1.72
CA ILE A 295 7.53 9.12 1.26
C ILE A 295 8.56 8.22 0.58
N VAL A 296 8.94 7.10 1.19
CA VAL A 296 9.93 6.17 0.61
C VAL A 296 9.45 5.59 -0.73
N PRO A 297 8.24 5.04 -0.86
CA PRO A 297 7.74 4.59 -2.17
C PRO A 297 7.65 5.71 -3.20
N PHE A 298 7.32 6.94 -2.78
CA PHE A 298 7.30 8.10 -3.66
C PHE A 298 8.68 8.46 -4.18
N LEU A 299 9.68 8.53 -3.30
CA LEU A 299 11.07 8.78 -3.69
C LEU A 299 11.60 7.71 -4.65
N PHE A 300 11.29 6.45 -4.36
CA PHE A 300 11.66 5.35 -5.23
C PHE A 300 10.98 5.47 -6.61
N ALA A 301 9.68 5.77 -6.68
CA ALA A 301 8.95 5.96 -7.92
C ALA A 301 9.49 7.14 -8.74
N TYR A 302 9.80 8.25 -8.06
CA TYR A 302 10.38 9.43 -8.67
C TYR A 302 11.75 9.14 -9.29
N ALA A 303 12.65 8.50 -8.53
CA ALA A 303 13.98 8.11 -9.00
C ALA A 303 13.90 7.09 -10.15
N ASP A 304 13.02 6.09 -10.03
CA ASP A 304 12.85 5.04 -11.03
C ASP A 304 12.32 5.59 -12.36
N SER A 305 11.39 6.55 -12.33
CA SER A 305 10.88 7.22 -13.53
C SER A 305 11.95 8.00 -14.31
N ARG A 306 13.03 8.37 -13.63
CA ARG A 306 14.17 9.13 -14.19
C ARG A 306 15.38 8.27 -14.52
N GLY A 307 15.31 6.96 -14.24
CA GLY A 307 16.46 6.07 -14.36
C GLY A 307 17.58 6.36 -13.35
N ASP A 308 17.27 7.06 -12.24
CA ASP A 308 18.23 7.46 -11.21
C ASP A 308 18.46 6.31 -10.20
N GLU A 309 19.54 5.57 -10.41
CA GLU A 309 19.94 4.49 -9.49
C GLU A 309 20.29 4.98 -8.09
N ASN A 310 20.99 6.11 -8.00
CA ASN A 310 21.38 6.67 -6.70
C ASN A 310 20.15 7.11 -5.91
N GLY A 311 19.16 7.68 -6.57
CA GLY A 311 17.89 8.04 -5.97
C GLY A 311 17.10 6.82 -5.47
N ARG A 312 17.14 5.67 -6.19
CA ARG A 312 16.53 4.43 -5.72
C ARG A 312 17.23 3.88 -4.47
N VAL A 313 18.57 3.87 -4.47
CA VAL A 313 19.36 3.46 -3.30
C VAL A 313 19.06 4.36 -2.11
N HIS A 314 19.04 5.68 -2.32
CA HIS A 314 18.71 6.65 -1.29
C HIS A 314 17.32 6.40 -0.65
N ALA A 315 16.30 6.07 -1.44
CA ALA A 315 14.98 5.73 -0.91
C ALA A 315 15.02 4.48 0.00
N LEU A 316 15.84 3.49 -0.33
CA LEU A 316 16.03 2.29 0.49
C LEU A 316 16.81 2.59 1.78
N GLU A 317 17.87 3.39 1.71
CA GLU A 317 18.64 3.85 2.88
C GLU A 317 17.75 4.65 3.85
N LEU A 318 16.88 5.51 3.31
CA LEU A 318 15.89 6.22 4.11
C LEU A 318 14.96 5.25 4.83
N LEU A 319 14.49 4.17 4.16
CA LEU A 319 13.67 3.15 4.78
C LEU A 319 14.42 2.42 5.90
N GLU A 320 15.68 2.06 5.70
CA GLU A 320 16.52 1.42 6.71
C GLU A 320 16.76 2.31 7.94
N SER A 321 16.79 3.63 7.77
CA SER A 321 16.95 4.58 8.86
C SER A 321 15.74 4.69 9.79
N MET A 322 14.58 4.16 9.38
CA MET A 322 13.32 4.25 10.13
C MET A 322 13.12 3.05 11.07
N PRO A 323 12.46 3.24 12.22
CA PRO A 323 12.11 2.13 13.10
C PRO A 323 11.16 1.14 12.40
N ALA A 324 11.23 -0.13 12.80
CA ALA A 324 10.35 -1.17 12.28
C ALA A 324 8.87 -0.79 12.49
N GLU A 325 8.06 -0.98 11.46
CA GLU A 325 6.61 -0.74 11.54
C GLU A 325 5.98 -1.71 12.55
N SER A 326 5.26 -1.17 13.53
CA SER A 326 4.57 -1.94 14.56
C SER A 326 3.08 -2.02 14.29
N ASN A 327 2.61 -3.19 13.87
CA ASN A 327 1.20 -3.50 13.66
C ASN A 327 0.88 -4.96 14.05
N ALA A 328 -0.36 -5.41 13.88
CA ALA A 328 -0.77 -6.76 14.26
C ALA A 328 0.05 -7.86 13.54
N VAL A 329 0.39 -7.64 12.25
CA VAL A 329 1.17 -8.60 11.47
C VAL A 329 2.60 -8.67 11.98
N THR A 330 3.30 -7.53 12.07
CA THR A 330 4.70 -7.51 12.53
C THR A 330 4.85 -8.02 13.95
N LYS A 331 3.92 -7.70 14.87
CA LYS A 331 3.88 -8.25 16.23
C LYS A 331 3.70 -9.77 16.23
N LYS A 332 2.78 -10.28 15.39
CA LYS A 332 2.57 -11.73 15.23
C LYS A 332 3.85 -12.44 14.77
N TRP A 333 4.54 -11.91 13.77
CA TRP A 333 5.77 -12.48 13.25
C TRP A 333 6.94 -12.35 14.23
N SER A 334 7.09 -11.21 14.90
CA SER A 334 8.10 -11.02 15.95
C SER A 334 7.89 -11.97 17.12
N GLY A 335 6.65 -12.18 17.57
CA GLY A 335 6.30 -13.16 18.62
C GLY A 335 6.61 -14.61 18.25
N ARG A 336 6.87 -14.89 16.97
CA ARG A 336 7.28 -16.18 16.43
C ARG A 336 8.78 -16.25 16.11
N GLY A 337 9.55 -15.24 16.49
CA GLY A 337 11.00 -15.19 16.34
C GLY A 337 11.52 -14.54 15.06
N ALA A 338 10.67 -13.95 14.22
CA ALA A 338 11.16 -13.15 13.10
C ALA A 338 11.82 -11.87 13.60
N VAL A 339 13.07 -11.62 13.21
CA VAL A 339 13.85 -10.46 13.60
C VAL A 339 13.60 -9.33 12.61
N MET A 340 13.22 -8.17 13.13
CA MET A 340 13.01 -6.93 12.37
C MET A 340 13.72 -5.79 13.09
N GLN A 341 14.85 -5.34 12.55
CA GLN A 341 15.67 -4.29 13.16
C GLN A 341 15.19 -2.89 12.78
N ASN A 342 14.64 -2.74 11.60
CA ASN A 342 14.24 -1.46 11.03
C ASN A 342 12.99 -1.60 10.14
N ALA A 343 12.61 -0.49 9.50
CA ALA A 343 11.45 -0.48 8.61
C ALA A 343 11.65 -1.37 7.37
N PHE A 344 12.86 -1.47 6.85
CA PHE A 344 13.17 -2.34 5.71
C PHE A 344 12.78 -3.79 5.99
N ASP A 345 13.20 -4.33 7.14
CA ASP A 345 12.87 -5.69 7.57
C ASP A 345 11.37 -5.87 7.79
N SER A 346 10.71 -4.89 8.42
CA SER A 346 9.27 -4.99 8.65
C SER A 346 8.47 -4.94 7.35
N GLN A 347 8.92 -4.20 6.32
CA GLN A 347 8.29 -4.22 5.01
C GLN A 347 8.47 -5.55 4.29
N ALA A 348 9.61 -6.24 4.46
CA ALA A 348 9.82 -7.60 3.98
C ALA A 348 8.82 -8.59 4.60
N VAL A 349 8.65 -8.54 5.92
CA VAL A 349 7.71 -9.40 6.64
C VAL A 349 6.26 -9.11 6.23
N LEU A 350 5.90 -7.86 6.03
CA LEU A 350 4.58 -7.48 5.53
C LEU A 350 4.33 -7.99 4.10
N GLN A 351 5.34 -7.93 3.22
CA GLN A 351 5.25 -8.51 1.88
C GLN A 351 5.05 -10.03 1.96
N LEU A 352 5.87 -10.71 2.75
CA LEU A 352 5.77 -12.15 2.96
C LEU A 352 4.37 -12.54 3.45
N ASN A 353 3.87 -11.84 4.48
CA ASN A 353 2.57 -12.15 5.06
C ASN A 353 1.42 -11.91 4.08
N ASN A 354 1.39 -10.74 3.43
CA ASN A 354 0.22 -10.32 2.68
C ASN A 354 0.17 -10.93 1.27
N GLU A 355 1.31 -11.03 0.61
CA GLU A 355 1.37 -11.44 -0.78
C GLU A 355 1.67 -12.94 -0.97
N LEU A 356 2.35 -13.58 -0.02
CA LEU A 356 2.70 -14.98 -0.12
C LEU A 356 1.92 -15.85 0.88
N CYS A 357 2.05 -15.62 2.19
CA CYS A 357 1.39 -16.45 3.20
C CYS A 357 -0.14 -16.30 3.17
N GLY A 358 -0.65 -15.08 3.09
CA GLY A 358 -2.09 -14.81 3.04
C GLY A 358 -2.77 -15.38 1.80
N LYS A 359 -2.01 -15.48 0.70
CA LYS A 359 -2.47 -16.06 -0.57
C LYS A 359 -2.09 -17.55 -0.71
N LYS A 360 -1.46 -18.15 0.30
CA LYS A 360 -0.99 -19.55 0.31
C LYS A 360 -0.05 -19.91 -0.86
N LEU A 361 0.75 -18.94 -1.33
CA LEU A 361 1.70 -19.13 -2.43
C LEU A 361 3.04 -19.71 -1.95
N CYS A 362 2.99 -20.82 -1.22
CA CYS A 362 4.17 -21.42 -0.59
C CYS A 362 5.22 -21.91 -1.61
N TYR A 363 4.79 -22.29 -2.80
CA TYR A 363 5.67 -22.74 -3.89
C TYR A 363 6.44 -21.57 -4.56
N GLU A 364 5.92 -20.34 -4.49
CA GLU A 364 6.62 -19.14 -4.94
C GLU A 364 7.60 -18.62 -3.89
N CYS A 365 7.30 -18.88 -2.60
CA CYS A 365 8.06 -18.41 -1.47
C CYS A 365 9.39 -19.19 -1.32
N LEU A 366 10.50 -18.48 -1.19
CA LEU A 366 11.81 -19.10 -0.94
C LEU A 366 11.82 -19.98 0.31
N ILE A 367 11.12 -19.56 1.38
CA ILE A 367 10.99 -20.31 2.62
C ILE A 367 10.17 -21.57 2.38
N GLY A 368 9.02 -21.44 1.73
CA GLY A 368 8.14 -22.56 1.38
C GLY A 368 8.87 -23.60 0.54
N ARG A 369 9.58 -23.16 -0.51
CA ARG A 369 10.42 -24.04 -1.35
C ARG A 369 11.50 -24.77 -0.56
N ARG A 370 12.15 -24.10 0.41
CA ARG A 370 13.14 -24.74 1.29
C ARG A 370 12.50 -25.77 2.21
N GLN A 371 11.32 -25.49 2.77
CA GLN A 371 10.58 -26.46 3.58
C GLN A 371 10.23 -27.71 2.78
N ILE A 372 9.77 -27.53 1.55
CA ILE A 372 9.44 -28.64 0.65
C ILE A 372 10.70 -29.45 0.30
N LYS A 373 11.87 -28.80 0.07
CA LYS A 373 13.12 -29.46 -0.33
C LYS A 373 13.92 -30.08 0.81
N LYS A 374 13.91 -29.51 2.03
CA LYS A 374 14.74 -29.97 3.17
C LYS A 374 14.54 -31.43 3.51
N SER A 375 13.38 -31.97 3.23
CA SER A 375 13.07 -33.36 3.49
C SER A 375 13.46 -34.33 2.36
N MET A 376 13.86 -33.81 1.17
CA MET A 376 14.44 -34.70 0.12
C MET A 376 15.88 -35.10 0.42
N GLN A 377 16.60 -34.36 1.26
CA GLN A 377 17.99 -34.67 1.63
C GLN A 377 18.12 -35.70 2.79
N GLY A 378 17.05 -35.96 3.52
CA GLY A 378 17.01 -36.95 4.60
C GLY A 378 16.64 -38.37 4.15
N LEU A 379 16.47 -38.59 2.85
CA LEU A 379 16.09 -39.88 2.24
C LEU A 379 17.17 -40.42 1.29
N ARG A 380 18.41 -39.94 1.38
CA ARG A 380 19.57 -40.51 0.69
C ARG A 380 20.50 -41.20 1.68
#